data_6cfb3d7b07742e38be6c488428c54522
#
_entry.id   6cfb3d7b07742e38be6c488428c54522
#
_cell.length_a   1.000
_cell.length_b   1.000
_cell.length_c   1.000
_cell.angle_alpha   90.00
_cell.angle_beta   90.00
_cell.angle_gamma   90.00
#
_symmetry.space_group_name_H-M   'P 1'
#
loop_
_entity.id
_entity.type
_entity.pdbx_description
1 polymer ?
#
loop_
_entity_poly.entity_id
_entity_poly.type
_entity_poly.pdbx_seq_one_letter_code
_entity_poly.pdbx_strand_id
1 'polypeptide(L)'
;MSAQITVTLDGQKVATTADQRVTQLYPAERTAVGADAIVLCTINGELKDLWSEIKDGDVINGIAISSPEGLKVLRHSTAHVLAQAVQATFSQTRLGIGPPITDGFYYDFDPERPFTPEDLEQLEKVMKKIVKDGQRFRRRTISDSDALKELAHEPYKCELVGLKSSVSDESSVEVGAGELTIYDNLGRDGQPVWGDLCRGPHLPSTKYIPAFKLMRSAGAYWRGSEKNPMLQRIYGTAWPSQEALDNYLAMLAEAEKRDHRKLGAELDLFSFPEEIGSGLAVFHPKGGIVRRAMEDYSRKRHEEEDYQFVYSPHLTKAALFETSGHLEWYAEGMYPPMVLDEERNSDGSVKRAGASYYMKPMNCPFHNLIFQSRQRSYRELPLRLFEFGTVYRYEKSGVVHGLTRARGFTQDDAHIYCTKEQMPGELDS
;
A
#
# COMPACT_ATOMS: atom_id res chain seq x y z
N MET A 1 21.36 44.55 1.10
CA MET A 1 21.84 43.67 -0.02
C MET A 1 21.89 42.25 0.55
N SER A 2 21.23 41.29 -0.10
CA SER A 2 21.26 39.90 0.34
C SER A 2 22.68 39.35 0.25
N ALA A 3 23.08 38.47 1.20
CA ALA A 3 24.40 37.86 1.20
C ALA A 3 24.61 37.02 -0.07
N GLN A 4 25.74 37.15 -0.73
CA GLN A 4 26.15 36.26 -1.79
C GLN A 4 26.53 34.90 -1.20
N ILE A 5 26.07 33.84 -1.82
CA ILE A 5 26.30 32.45 -1.46
C ILE A 5 26.65 31.62 -2.69
N THR A 6 27.25 30.46 -2.49
CA THR A 6 27.55 29.51 -3.54
C THR A 6 26.90 28.18 -3.21
N VAL A 7 26.11 27.62 -4.13
CA VAL A 7 25.45 26.31 -4.01
C VAL A 7 25.97 25.38 -5.12
N THR A 8 25.80 24.07 -4.95
CA THR A 8 26.03 23.09 -6.01
C THR A 8 24.66 22.66 -6.55
N LEU A 9 24.34 23.05 -7.81
CA LEU A 9 23.09 22.75 -8.49
C LEU A 9 23.35 21.68 -9.55
N ASP A 10 22.73 20.52 -9.44
CA ASP A 10 22.91 19.37 -10.35
C ASP A 10 24.39 19.09 -10.66
N GLY A 11 25.25 19.17 -9.63
CA GLY A 11 26.68 18.93 -9.73
C GLY A 11 27.52 20.15 -10.17
N GLN A 12 26.92 21.30 -10.49
CA GLN A 12 27.61 22.52 -10.91
C GLN A 12 27.58 23.62 -9.83
N LYS A 13 28.69 24.31 -9.61
CA LYS A 13 28.72 25.44 -8.68
C LYS A 13 28.02 26.66 -9.29
N VAL A 14 27.06 27.21 -8.57
CA VAL A 14 26.25 28.36 -8.94
C VAL A 14 26.38 29.44 -7.86
N ALA A 15 26.82 30.65 -8.23
CA ALA A 15 26.78 31.81 -7.38
C ALA A 15 25.39 32.45 -7.38
N THR A 16 24.81 32.73 -6.23
CA THR A 16 23.45 33.22 -6.06
C THR A 16 23.35 34.09 -4.80
N THR A 17 22.15 34.45 -4.37
CA THR A 17 21.90 35.22 -3.14
C THR A 17 21.01 34.46 -2.20
N ALA A 18 21.20 34.62 -0.89
CA ALA A 18 20.49 33.85 0.16
C ALA A 18 18.97 34.08 0.24
N ASP A 19 18.44 35.11 -0.44
CA ASP A 19 17.01 35.43 -0.53
C ASP A 19 16.31 34.69 -1.69
N GLN A 20 17.07 34.07 -2.59
CA GLN A 20 16.49 33.25 -3.67
C GLN A 20 15.95 31.92 -3.14
N ARG A 21 15.06 31.34 -3.90
CA ARG A 21 14.50 30.00 -3.68
C ARG A 21 15.02 29.04 -4.75
N VAL A 22 14.99 27.74 -4.48
CA VAL A 22 15.48 26.73 -5.42
C VAL A 22 14.86 26.88 -6.83
N THR A 23 13.56 27.19 -6.90
CA THR A 23 12.87 27.37 -8.20
C THR A 23 13.48 28.48 -9.06
N GLN A 24 14.15 29.47 -8.47
CA GLN A 24 14.78 30.59 -9.17
C GLN A 24 16.18 30.26 -9.71
N LEU A 25 16.76 29.14 -9.25
CA LEU A 25 18.06 28.66 -9.72
C LEU A 25 17.97 27.91 -11.04
N TYR A 26 16.80 27.40 -11.37
CA TYR A 26 16.57 26.67 -12.61
C TYR A 26 16.11 27.59 -13.73
N PRO A 27 16.53 27.36 -14.99
CA PRO A 27 15.96 28.02 -16.15
C PRO A 27 14.44 27.78 -16.24
N ALA A 28 13.70 28.79 -16.69
CA ALA A 28 12.23 28.74 -16.76
C ALA A 28 11.71 27.52 -17.56
N GLU A 29 12.44 27.09 -18.59
CA GLU A 29 12.12 25.94 -19.43
C GLU A 29 12.16 24.62 -18.65
N ARG A 30 13.08 24.51 -17.64
CA ARG A 30 13.22 23.31 -16.81
C ARG A 30 12.12 23.19 -15.76
N THR A 31 11.52 24.32 -15.38
CA THR A 31 10.41 24.40 -14.38
C THR A 31 9.07 24.70 -15.04
N ALA A 32 9.00 24.84 -16.37
CA ALA A 32 7.72 25.00 -17.07
C ALA A 32 6.85 23.75 -16.91
N VAL A 33 5.53 23.96 -16.82
CA VAL A 33 4.56 22.86 -16.71
C VAL A 33 4.69 21.92 -17.91
N GLY A 34 4.98 20.65 -17.66
CA GLY A 34 5.19 19.60 -18.66
C GLY A 34 5.61 18.28 -18.04
N ALA A 35 5.70 17.24 -18.84
CA ALA A 35 6.00 15.89 -18.38
C ALA A 35 7.39 15.73 -17.74
N ASP A 36 8.35 16.58 -18.10
CA ASP A 36 9.73 16.57 -17.58
C ASP A 36 10.04 17.76 -16.66
N ALA A 37 9.00 18.50 -16.23
CA ALA A 37 9.17 19.66 -15.37
C ALA A 37 9.88 19.26 -14.06
N ILE A 38 10.91 20.01 -13.66
CA ILE A 38 11.45 19.94 -12.32
C ILE A 38 10.41 20.52 -11.36
N VAL A 39 9.93 19.69 -10.43
CA VAL A 39 8.85 20.05 -9.50
C VAL A 39 9.26 19.97 -8.05
N LEU A 40 10.39 19.33 -7.76
CA LEU A 40 10.97 19.13 -6.44
C LEU A 40 12.49 19.21 -6.51
N CYS A 41 13.13 19.18 -5.37
CA CYS A 41 14.56 19.03 -5.25
C CYS A 41 14.94 18.17 -4.04
N THR A 42 16.19 17.70 -4.03
CA THR A 42 16.87 17.36 -2.79
C THR A 42 17.78 18.51 -2.41
N ILE A 43 17.85 18.85 -1.13
CA ILE A 43 18.85 19.73 -0.54
C ILE A 43 19.64 18.89 0.47
N ASN A 44 20.92 18.69 0.22
CA ASN A 44 21.80 17.84 1.03
C ASN A 44 21.25 16.43 1.24
N GLY A 45 20.59 15.86 0.22
CA GLY A 45 19.98 14.52 0.24
C GLY A 45 18.55 14.47 0.79
N GLU A 46 18.02 15.53 1.38
CA GLU A 46 16.64 15.58 1.87
C GLU A 46 15.68 16.12 0.79
N LEU A 47 14.55 15.46 0.62
CA LEU A 47 13.50 15.87 -0.31
C LEU A 47 12.79 17.13 0.16
N LYS A 48 12.74 18.16 -0.69
CA LYS A 48 12.20 19.50 -0.38
C LYS A 48 11.36 20.06 -1.54
N ASP A 49 10.50 21.05 -1.17
CA ASP A 49 9.79 21.86 -2.16
C ASP A 49 10.75 22.75 -2.96
N LEU A 50 10.42 23.09 -4.18
CA LEU A 50 11.16 24.08 -4.98
C LEU A 50 11.11 25.51 -4.37
N TRP A 51 10.17 25.78 -3.45
CA TRP A 51 10.09 27.05 -2.71
C TRP A 51 10.99 27.09 -1.47
N SER A 52 11.77 26.06 -1.21
CA SER A 52 12.67 25.99 -0.06
C SER A 52 13.76 27.05 -0.11
N GLU A 53 14.15 27.49 1.09
CA GLU A 53 15.31 28.38 1.30
C GLU A 53 16.60 27.64 1.01
N ILE A 54 17.61 28.40 0.58
CA ILE A 54 18.93 27.90 0.28
C ILE A 54 19.98 28.56 1.18
N LYS A 55 21.05 27.82 1.46
CA LYS A 55 22.17 28.28 2.27
C LYS A 55 23.50 28.11 1.52
N ASP A 56 24.50 28.81 1.96
CA ASP A 56 25.84 28.64 1.40
C ASP A 56 26.36 27.23 1.59
N GLY A 57 26.88 26.64 0.50
CA GLY A 57 27.38 25.26 0.45
C GLY A 57 26.33 24.18 0.19
N ASP A 58 25.05 24.50 0.07
CA ASP A 58 24.01 23.51 -0.19
C ASP A 58 24.24 22.75 -1.51
N VAL A 59 23.99 21.43 -1.48
CA VAL A 59 23.99 20.54 -2.64
C VAL A 59 22.53 20.28 -3.04
N ILE A 60 22.14 20.77 -4.22
CA ILE A 60 20.77 20.79 -4.69
C ILE A 60 20.68 19.97 -5.99
N ASN A 61 19.76 18.99 -6.04
CA ASN A 61 19.47 18.24 -7.26
C ASN A 61 17.98 18.31 -7.58
N GLY A 62 17.66 18.65 -8.82
CA GLY A 62 16.28 18.76 -9.31
C GLY A 62 15.64 17.38 -9.54
N ILE A 63 14.36 17.28 -9.28
CA ILE A 63 13.57 16.07 -9.43
C ILE A 63 12.42 16.36 -10.42
N ALA A 64 12.38 15.59 -11.50
CA ALA A 64 11.33 15.69 -12.51
C ALA A 64 10.01 15.08 -12.02
N ILE A 65 8.89 15.61 -12.52
CA ILE A 65 7.54 15.12 -12.20
C ILE A 65 7.31 13.66 -12.62
N SER A 66 8.00 13.21 -13.67
CA SER A 66 7.93 11.83 -14.20
C SER A 66 8.74 10.82 -13.40
N SER A 67 9.62 11.26 -12.48
CA SER A 67 10.38 10.37 -11.60
C SER A 67 9.47 9.70 -10.55
N PRO A 68 9.90 8.60 -9.92
CA PRO A 68 9.14 7.95 -8.84
C PRO A 68 8.77 8.91 -7.70
N GLU A 69 9.71 9.75 -7.26
CA GLU A 69 9.49 10.77 -6.22
C GLU A 69 8.56 11.88 -6.71
N GLY A 70 8.74 12.33 -7.96
CA GLY A 70 7.88 13.33 -8.60
C GLY A 70 6.43 12.85 -8.71
N LEU A 71 6.22 11.59 -9.12
CA LEU A 71 4.89 10.96 -9.21
C LEU A 71 4.24 10.84 -7.82
N LYS A 72 5.02 10.46 -6.80
CA LYS A 72 4.52 10.38 -5.43
C LYS A 72 4.00 11.73 -4.95
N VAL A 73 4.72 12.81 -5.21
CA VAL A 73 4.32 14.16 -4.80
C VAL A 73 3.22 14.75 -5.69
N LEU A 74 3.17 14.40 -6.98
CA LEU A 74 2.04 14.70 -7.84
C LEU A 74 0.74 14.13 -7.26
N ARG A 75 0.74 12.87 -6.88
CA ARG A 75 -0.40 12.17 -6.26
C ARG A 75 -0.78 12.78 -4.93
N HIS A 76 0.20 13.06 -4.08
CA HIS A 76 -0.01 13.72 -2.78
C HIS A 76 -0.63 15.12 -2.95
N SER A 77 -0.09 15.95 -3.85
CA SER A 77 -0.64 17.28 -4.11
C SER A 77 -2.05 17.22 -4.73
N THR A 78 -2.33 16.17 -5.51
CA THR A 78 -3.68 15.95 -6.05
C THR A 78 -4.66 15.54 -4.95
N ALA A 79 -4.22 14.77 -3.95
CA ALA A 79 -5.03 14.45 -2.77
C ALA A 79 -5.43 15.71 -1.98
N HIS A 80 -4.52 16.70 -1.84
CA HIS A 80 -4.85 18.00 -1.23
C HIS A 80 -5.84 18.80 -2.07
N VAL A 81 -5.72 18.80 -3.40
CA VAL A 81 -6.70 19.43 -4.29
C VAL A 81 -8.07 18.75 -4.17
N LEU A 82 -8.13 17.43 -3.98
CA LEU A 82 -9.37 16.73 -3.68
C LEU A 82 -9.95 17.18 -2.34
N ALA A 83 -9.16 17.26 -1.27
CA ALA A 83 -9.61 17.68 0.05
C ALA A 83 -10.20 19.10 0.02
N GLN A 84 -9.51 20.03 -0.66
CA GLN A 84 -10.03 21.39 -0.88
C GLN A 84 -11.34 21.37 -1.68
N ALA A 85 -11.45 20.55 -2.73
CA ALA A 85 -12.66 20.44 -3.53
C ALA A 85 -13.84 19.89 -2.74
N VAL A 86 -13.58 18.89 -1.86
CA VAL A 86 -14.60 18.30 -0.99
C VAL A 86 -15.13 19.36 -0.01
N GLN A 87 -14.27 20.06 0.70
CA GLN A 87 -14.69 21.10 1.64
C GLN A 87 -15.37 22.30 0.97
N ALA A 88 -14.96 22.65 -0.27
CA ALA A 88 -15.63 23.68 -1.06
C ALA A 88 -17.04 23.27 -1.51
N THR A 89 -17.31 21.97 -1.64
CA THR A 89 -18.60 21.43 -2.10
C THR A 89 -19.48 20.97 -0.93
N PHE A 90 -18.87 20.37 0.09
CA PHE A 90 -19.50 19.79 1.28
C PHE A 90 -18.83 20.38 2.53
N SER A 91 -19.21 21.60 2.88
CA SER A 91 -18.52 22.45 3.88
C SER A 91 -18.44 21.87 5.30
N GLN A 92 -19.30 20.91 5.65
CA GLN A 92 -19.30 20.26 6.96
C GLN A 92 -18.42 18.99 7.02
N THR A 93 -17.81 18.59 5.89
CA THR A 93 -16.99 17.39 5.83
C THR A 93 -15.67 17.60 6.56
N ARG A 94 -15.35 16.68 7.49
CA ARG A 94 -14.09 16.66 8.23
C ARG A 94 -13.03 15.90 7.45
N LEU A 95 -11.78 16.33 7.64
CA LEU A 95 -10.60 15.76 6.96
C LEU A 95 -9.93 14.69 7.81
N GLY A 96 -9.68 13.52 7.22
CA GLY A 96 -8.82 12.47 7.75
C GLY A 96 -7.38 12.63 7.26
N ILE A 97 -6.89 11.64 6.48
CA ILE A 97 -5.54 11.60 5.89
C ILE A 97 -5.61 11.39 4.38
N GLY A 98 -4.57 11.87 3.66
CA GLY A 98 -4.48 11.82 2.20
C GLY A 98 -3.14 11.34 1.63
N PRO A 99 -2.68 10.11 1.92
CA PRO A 99 -1.40 9.64 1.42
C PRO A 99 -1.44 9.28 -0.08
N PRO A 100 -0.31 9.45 -0.78
CA PRO A 100 -0.11 8.83 -2.08
C PRO A 100 0.07 7.31 -1.92
N ILE A 101 -0.44 6.56 -2.89
CA ILE A 101 -0.25 5.11 -3.02
C ILE A 101 0.39 4.80 -4.37
N THR A 102 0.73 3.53 -4.66
CA THR A 102 1.49 3.13 -5.86
C THR A 102 0.76 3.65 -7.07
N ASP A 103 -0.14 3.63 -7.68
CA ASP A 103 -0.65 4.23 -8.90
C ASP A 103 -1.76 5.27 -8.68
N GLY A 104 -1.78 5.88 -7.49
CA GLY A 104 -2.81 6.83 -7.16
C GLY A 104 -2.63 7.51 -5.82
N PHE A 105 -3.73 7.90 -5.26
CA PHE A 105 -3.86 8.50 -3.95
C PHE A 105 -5.23 8.16 -3.38
N TYR A 106 -5.40 8.38 -2.10
CA TYR A 106 -6.73 8.46 -1.50
C TYR A 106 -6.79 9.63 -0.53
N TYR A 107 -7.99 9.98 -0.11
CA TYR A 107 -8.22 10.85 1.02
C TYR A 107 -9.45 10.38 1.80
N ASP A 108 -9.32 10.38 3.14
CA ASP A 108 -10.36 9.96 4.07
C ASP A 108 -11.16 11.17 4.54
N PHE A 109 -12.47 11.06 4.51
CA PHE A 109 -13.41 12.10 4.85
C PHE A 109 -14.46 11.59 5.83
N ASP A 110 -14.95 12.49 6.66
CA ASP A 110 -16.15 12.26 7.50
C ASP A 110 -17.28 13.18 7.03
N PRO A 111 -18.00 12.80 5.97
CA PRO A 111 -19.12 13.58 5.44
C PRO A 111 -20.43 13.29 6.18
N GLU A 112 -21.42 14.17 6.07
CA GLU A 112 -22.77 13.96 6.59
C GLU A 112 -23.51 12.77 5.94
N ARG A 113 -23.15 12.41 4.71
CA ARG A 113 -23.65 11.24 3.97
C ARG A 113 -22.57 10.62 3.10
N PRO A 114 -22.68 9.34 2.75
CA PRO A 114 -21.77 8.70 1.80
C PRO A 114 -21.71 9.42 0.45
N PHE A 115 -20.53 9.47 -0.16
CA PHE A 115 -20.34 10.01 -1.51
C PHE A 115 -20.92 9.07 -2.56
N THR A 116 -21.61 9.66 -3.54
CA THR A 116 -22.16 8.96 -4.72
C THR A 116 -21.21 9.11 -5.93
N PRO A 117 -21.40 8.30 -6.99
CA PRO A 117 -20.65 8.49 -8.24
C PRO A 117 -20.83 9.90 -8.84
N GLU A 118 -22.01 10.48 -8.75
CA GLU A 118 -22.32 11.83 -9.24
C GLU A 118 -21.55 12.90 -8.45
N ASP A 119 -21.37 12.69 -7.12
CA ASP A 119 -20.53 13.55 -6.30
C ASP A 119 -19.08 13.55 -6.79
N LEU A 120 -18.54 12.39 -7.15
CA LEU A 120 -17.18 12.29 -7.69
C LEU A 120 -17.01 13.06 -9.00
N GLU A 121 -18.00 13.00 -9.90
CA GLU A 121 -18.00 13.80 -11.12
C GLU A 121 -18.04 15.31 -10.85
N GLN A 122 -18.85 15.73 -9.86
CA GLN A 122 -18.90 17.12 -9.43
C GLN A 122 -17.57 17.56 -8.84
N LEU A 123 -16.98 16.76 -7.96
CA LEU A 123 -15.68 17.03 -7.35
C LEU A 123 -14.57 17.17 -8.40
N GLU A 124 -14.53 16.31 -9.42
CA GLU A 124 -13.57 16.46 -10.52
C GLU A 124 -13.68 17.81 -11.23
N LYS A 125 -14.90 18.32 -11.42
CA LYS A 125 -15.11 19.65 -12.03
C LYS A 125 -14.57 20.77 -11.15
N VAL A 126 -14.75 20.66 -9.82
CA VAL A 126 -14.20 21.63 -8.85
C VAL A 126 -12.68 21.53 -8.81
N MET A 127 -12.10 20.32 -8.75
CA MET A 127 -10.65 20.10 -8.80
C MET A 127 -10.03 20.71 -10.07
N LYS A 128 -10.65 20.52 -11.24
CA LYS A 128 -10.19 21.15 -12.51
C LYS A 128 -10.17 22.68 -12.42
N LYS A 129 -11.10 23.30 -11.71
CA LYS A 129 -11.09 24.77 -11.48
C LYS A 129 -9.91 25.17 -10.59
N ILE A 130 -9.69 24.45 -9.47
CA ILE A 130 -8.57 24.69 -8.56
C ILE A 130 -7.22 24.55 -9.29
N VAL A 131 -7.06 23.51 -10.13
CA VAL A 131 -5.87 23.33 -10.97
C VAL A 131 -5.68 24.50 -11.94
N LYS A 132 -6.73 24.93 -12.62
CA LYS A 132 -6.69 26.06 -13.56
C LYS A 132 -6.37 27.39 -12.86
N ASP A 133 -6.77 27.56 -11.62
CA ASP A 133 -6.45 28.76 -10.83
C ASP A 133 -4.95 28.87 -10.52
N GLY A 134 -4.26 27.76 -10.47
CA GLY A 134 -2.80 27.71 -10.31
C GLY A 134 -2.36 28.17 -8.92
N GLN A 135 -3.05 27.72 -7.91
CA GLN A 135 -2.77 28.03 -6.52
C GLN A 135 -1.37 27.53 -6.14
N ARG A 136 -0.57 28.36 -5.47
CA ARG A 136 0.77 28.03 -5.03
C ARG A 136 0.71 27.31 -3.68
N PHE A 137 1.41 26.19 -3.51
CA PHE A 137 1.60 25.56 -2.21
C PHE A 137 2.65 26.32 -1.38
N ARG A 138 2.31 26.68 -0.15
CA ARG A 138 3.20 27.36 0.79
C ARG A 138 3.28 26.58 2.08
N ARG A 139 4.47 26.07 2.39
CA ARG A 139 4.78 25.43 3.66
C ARG A 139 5.00 26.47 4.74
N ARG A 140 4.42 26.28 5.91
CA ARG A 140 4.74 27.04 7.13
C ARG A 140 4.82 26.11 8.34
N THR A 141 5.72 26.41 9.26
CA THR A 141 5.80 25.74 10.56
C THR A 141 4.79 26.33 11.52
N ILE A 142 4.27 25.52 12.43
CA ILE A 142 3.30 25.92 13.43
C ILE A 142 3.60 25.21 14.75
N SER A 143 3.39 25.88 15.88
CA SER A 143 3.49 25.23 17.19
C SER A 143 2.31 24.28 17.42
N ASP A 144 2.52 23.25 18.26
CA ASP A 144 1.47 22.28 18.60
C ASP A 144 0.23 22.97 19.18
N SER A 145 0.44 24.00 20.03
CA SER A 145 -0.67 24.77 20.64
C SER A 145 -1.46 25.61 19.62
N ASP A 146 -0.79 26.17 18.62
CA ASP A 146 -1.43 26.98 17.59
C ASP A 146 -2.09 26.10 16.53
N ALA A 147 -1.48 24.94 16.20
CA ALA A 147 -2.08 23.93 15.34
C ALA A 147 -3.43 23.43 15.91
N LEU A 148 -3.49 23.11 17.21
CA LEU A 148 -4.73 22.69 17.87
C LEU A 148 -5.82 23.79 17.85
N LYS A 149 -5.43 25.06 17.89
CA LYS A 149 -6.39 26.18 17.78
C LYS A 149 -6.88 26.35 16.34
N GLU A 150 -5.96 26.35 15.37
CA GLU A 150 -6.28 26.54 13.96
C GLU A 150 -7.10 25.37 13.40
N LEU A 151 -6.77 24.13 13.79
CA LEU A 151 -7.44 22.91 13.38
C LEU A 151 -8.58 22.46 14.32
N ALA A 152 -9.05 23.32 15.22
CA ALA A 152 -10.08 22.97 16.21
C ALA A 152 -11.39 22.41 15.58
N HIS A 153 -11.64 22.73 14.32
CA HIS A 153 -12.79 22.22 13.56
C HIS A 153 -12.52 20.87 12.86
N GLU A 154 -11.25 20.37 12.89
CA GLU A 154 -10.81 19.11 12.28
C GLU A 154 -10.37 18.09 13.36
N PRO A 155 -11.30 17.33 13.96
CA PRO A 155 -11.01 16.47 15.12
C PRO A 155 -9.94 15.41 14.82
N TYR A 156 -9.95 14.83 13.62
CA TYR A 156 -8.96 13.84 13.21
C TYR A 156 -7.56 14.43 13.07
N LYS A 157 -7.43 15.66 12.59
CA LYS A 157 -6.15 16.37 12.53
C LYS A 157 -5.65 16.74 13.93
N CYS A 158 -6.53 17.14 14.83
CA CYS A 158 -6.18 17.37 16.24
C CYS A 158 -5.68 16.10 16.93
N GLU A 159 -6.30 14.95 16.65
CA GLU A 159 -5.83 13.64 17.15
C GLU A 159 -4.41 13.35 16.66
N LEU A 160 -4.12 13.57 15.38
CA LEU A 160 -2.78 13.35 14.81
C LEU A 160 -1.71 14.26 15.44
N VAL A 161 -2.03 15.51 15.75
CA VAL A 161 -1.14 16.41 16.49
C VAL A 161 -0.76 15.81 17.86
N GLY A 162 -1.74 15.23 18.57
CA GLY A 162 -1.52 14.56 19.86
C GLY A 162 -0.67 13.29 19.78
N LEU A 163 -0.61 12.64 18.61
CA LEU A 163 0.10 11.37 18.39
C LEU A 163 1.48 11.53 17.75
N LYS A 164 1.93 12.73 17.51
CA LYS A 164 3.15 13.14 16.79
C LYS A 164 4.39 12.26 17.00
N SER A 165 4.61 11.73 18.21
CA SER A 165 5.79 10.90 18.54
C SER A 165 5.60 9.40 18.34
N SER A 166 4.38 8.94 18.08
CA SER A 166 4.02 7.50 18.03
C SER A 166 3.56 7.01 16.65
N VAL A 167 3.52 7.89 15.64
CA VAL A 167 2.99 7.58 14.32
C VAL A 167 4.06 6.93 13.45
N SER A 168 3.87 5.64 13.13
CA SER A 168 4.74 4.84 12.25
C SER A 168 4.03 4.30 11.00
N ASP A 169 2.77 4.66 10.79
CA ASP A 169 1.89 4.18 9.72
C ASP A 169 1.64 5.22 8.61
N GLU A 170 0.61 5.01 7.78
CA GLU A 170 0.22 5.93 6.70
C GLU A 170 -0.05 7.36 7.17
N SER A 171 -0.45 7.57 8.44
CA SER A 171 -0.66 8.88 9.03
C SER A 171 0.65 9.68 9.24
N SER A 172 1.82 9.04 9.10
CA SER A 172 3.12 9.72 9.08
C SER A 172 3.29 10.72 7.94
N VAL A 173 2.44 10.68 6.92
CA VAL A 173 2.39 11.67 5.83
C VAL A 173 1.94 13.04 6.36
N GLU A 174 1.04 13.04 7.33
CA GLU A 174 0.47 14.27 7.93
C GLU A 174 1.37 14.83 9.03
N VAL A 175 1.83 13.96 9.93
CA VAL A 175 2.66 14.34 11.09
C VAL A 175 3.88 13.46 11.20
N GLY A 176 5.04 14.08 11.45
CA GLY A 176 6.29 13.37 11.72
C GLY A 176 6.74 13.59 13.18
N ALA A 177 7.91 13.06 13.54
CA ALA A 177 8.52 13.28 14.84
C ALA A 177 9.07 14.70 15.04
N GLY A 178 9.08 15.54 13.99
CA GLY A 178 9.63 16.90 13.98
C GLY A 178 8.61 18.02 14.25
N GLU A 179 8.92 19.22 13.78
CA GLU A 179 7.99 20.35 13.81
C GLU A 179 6.76 20.10 12.96
N LEU A 180 5.58 20.57 13.45
CA LEU A 180 4.35 20.52 12.66
C LEU A 180 4.41 21.54 11.54
N THR A 181 3.85 21.16 10.41
CA THR A 181 3.74 22.03 9.25
C THR A 181 2.32 22.02 8.66
N ILE A 182 1.92 23.19 8.17
CA ILE A 182 0.71 23.35 7.39
C ILE A 182 1.11 23.77 5.98
N TYR A 183 0.41 23.24 5.00
CA TYR A 183 0.50 23.69 3.62
C TYR A 183 -0.74 24.49 3.27
N ASP A 184 -0.51 25.78 2.99
CA ASP A 184 -1.54 26.68 2.49
C ASP A 184 -1.57 26.65 0.97
N ASN A 185 -2.75 26.58 0.39
CA ASN A 185 -3.00 26.88 -1.02
C ASN A 185 -3.23 28.38 -1.16
N LEU A 186 -2.34 29.08 -1.88
CA LEU A 186 -2.41 30.53 -2.05
C LEU A 186 -3.15 30.86 -3.36
N GLY A 187 -4.13 31.76 -3.27
CA GLY A 187 -4.78 32.34 -4.43
C GLY A 187 -3.85 33.23 -5.26
N ARG A 188 -4.38 33.78 -6.35
CA ARG A 188 -3.62 34.68 -7.24
C ARG A 188 -3.18 35.99 -6.58
N ASP A 189 -3.88 36.40 -5.55
CA ASP A 189 -3.56 37.55 -4.70
C ASP A 189 -2.51 37.23 -3.63
N GLY A 190 -2.04 35.97 -3.57
CA GLY A 190 -1.08 35.48 -2.58
C GLY A 190 -1.65 35.22 -1.20
N GLN A 191 -2.98 35.34 -1.02
CA GLN A 191 -3.64 35.02 0.24
C GLN A 191 -3.98 33.54 0.32
N PRO A 192 -3.97 32.94 1.53
CA PRO A 192 -4.42 31.57 1.73
C PRO A 192 -5.92 31.44 1.42
N VAL A 193 -6.25 30.48 0.55
CA VAL A 193 -7.64 30.12 0.22
C VAL A 193 -8.05 28.80 0.84
N TRP A 194 -7.10 27.97 1.22
CA TRP A 194 -7.29 26.71 1.90
C TRP A 194 -5.95 26.24 2.52
N GLY A 195 -5.99 25.38 3.52
CA GLY A 195 -4.80 24.82 4.12
C GLY A 195 -5.08 23.51 4.85
N ASP A 196 -4.05 22.67 5.00
CA ASP A 196 -4.13 21.39 5.69
C ASP A 196 -2.83 21.07 6.45
N LEU A 197 -2.97 20.29 7.52
CA LEU A 197 -1.84 19.71 8.27
C LEU A 197 -1.13 18.69 7.38
N CYS A 198 0.13 18.91 7.08
CA CYS A 198 0.90 18.03 6.21
C CYS A 198 2.41 18.26 6.32
N ARG A 199 3.19 17.19 6.18
CA ARG A 199 4.66 17.29 6.13
C ARG A 199 5.18 17.75 4.77
N GLY A 200 4.45 17.49 3.71
CA GLY A 200 4.93 17.67 2.34
C GLY A 200 5.98 16.64 1.92
N PRO A 201 6.80 16.96 0.91
CA PRO A 201 6.69 18.19 0.09
C PRO A 201 5.51 18.16 -0.90
N HIS A 202 5.25 19.33 -1.51
CA HIS A 202 4.23 19.51 -2.54
C HIS A 202 4.81 20.06 -3.84
N LEU A 203 4.02 19.97 -4.92
CA LEU A 203 4.30 20.61 -6.20
C LEU A 203 4.42 22.14 -6.03
N PRO A 204 5.09 22.86 -6.95
CA PRO A 204 5.20 24.32 -6.88
C PRO A 204 3.85 25.03 -6.91
N SER A 205 2.88 24.49 -7.65
CA SER A 205 1.49 24.96 -7.66
C SER A 205 0.57 23.89 -8.22
N THR A 206 -0.75 24.09 -8.06
CA THR A 206 -1.77 23.17 -8.60
C THR A 206 -1.75 23.04 -10.13
N LYS A 207 -1.16 24.01 -10.87
CA LYS A 207 -0.97 23.92 -12.34
C LYS A 207 -0.13 22.72 -12.80
N TYR A 208 0.71 22.19 -11.92
CA TYR A 208 1.55 21.01 -12.20
C TYR A 208 0.80 19.69 -12.06
N ILE A 209 -0.53 19.72 -11.94
CA ILE A 209 -1.41 18.53 -11.95
C ILE A 209 -2.09 18.47 -13.33
N PRO A 210 -1.48 17.80 -14.34
CA PRO A 210 -1.99 17.88 -15.71
C PRO A 210 -3.15 16.91 -15.95
N ALA A 211 -3.16 15.76 -15.26
CA ALA A 211 -4.14 14.71 -15.49
C ALA A 211 -4.45 13.94 -14.20
N PHE A 212 -5.72 13.78 -13.88
CA PHE A 212 -6.19 13.01 -12.73
C PHE A 212 -7.59 12.46 -12.98
N LYS A 213 -7.95 11.42 -12.23
CA LYS A 213 -9.29 10.84 -12.23
C LYS A 213 -9.66 10.39 -10.82
N LEU A 214 -10.88 10.67 -10.39
CA LEU A 214 -11.46 10.04 -9.20
C LEU A 214 -12.05 8.68 -9.59
N MET A 215 -11.69 7.64 -8.85
CA MET A 215 -11.98 6.25 -9.25
C MET A 215 -13.22 5.70 -8.56
N ARG A 216 -13.27 5.80 -7.24
CA ARG A 216 -14.36 5.25 -6.42
C ARG A 216 -14.35 5.81 -5.02
N SER A 217 -15.46 5.65 -4.29
CA SER A 217 -15.53 5.82 -2.84
C SER A 217 -15.75 4.46 -2.15
N ALA A 218 -15.28 4.34 -0.91
CA ALA A 218 -15.49 3.17 -0.07
C ALA A 218 -15.46 3.55 1.41
N GLY A 219 -16.10 2.77 2.28
CA GLY A 219 -15.93 2.88 3.71
C GLY A 219 -14.53 2.46 4.14
N ALA A 220 -13.93 3.17 5.09
CA ALA A 220 -12.65 2.83 5.69
C ALA A 220 -12.66 3.22 7.17
N TYR A 221 -12.25 2.32 8.05
CA TYR A 221 -12.14 2.64 9.47
C TYR A 221 -10.94 3.57 9.72
N TRP A 222 -11.17 4.60 10.51
CA TRP A 222 -10.11 5.53 10.92
C TRP A 222 -8.92 4.75 11.49
N ARG A 223 -7.73 4.99 10.93
CA ARG A 223 -6.48 4.29 11.30
C ARG A 223 -6.60 2.75 11.28
N GLY A 224 -7.42 2.21 10.38
CA GLY A 224 -7.54 0.77 10.16
C GLY A 224 -8.17 -0.05 11.30
N SER A 225 -8.71 0.58 12.33
CA SER A 225 -9.31 -0.11 13.47
C SER A 225 -10.84 -0.11 13.42
N GLU A 226 -11.45 -1.29 13.46
CA GLU A 226 -12.92 -1.46 13.51
C GLU A 226 -13.58 -0.80 14.74
N LYS A 227 -12.79 -0.42 15.76
CA LYS A 227 -13.26 0.27 16.97
C LYS A 227 -13.39 1.79 16.75
N ASN A 228 -12.80 2.31 15.68
CA ASN A 228 -12.80 3.72 15.33
C ASN A 228 -13.95 4.06 14.37
N PRO A 229 -14.31 5.34 14.20
CA PRO A 229 -15.33 5.77 13.24
C PRO A 229 -15.05 5.27 11.82
N MET A 230 -16.11 4.94 11.08
CA MET A 230 -16.02 4.60 9.67
C MET A 230 -16.09 5.88 8.84
N LEU A 231 -15.00 6.21 8.16
CA LEU A 231 -14.87 7.32 7.24
C LEU A 231 -15.22 6.89 5.81
N GLN A 232 -15.37 7.88 4.93
CA GLN A 232 -15.51 7.68 3.50
C GLN A 232 -14.18 7.98 2.81
N ARG A 233 -13.60 6.97 2.18
CA ARG A 233 -12.35 7.08 1.44
C ARG A 233 -12.63 7.28 -0.04
N ILE A 234 -12.15 8.36 -0.62
CA ILE A 234 -12.18 8.57 -2.07
C ILE A 234 -10.81 8.20 -2.64
N TYR A 235 -10.81 7.27 -3.60
CA TYR A 235 -9.62 6.89 -4.36
C TYR A 235 -9.54 7.68 -5.65
N GLY A 236 -8.34 8.13 -5.99
CA GLY A 236 -8.02 8.78 -7.25
C GLY A 236 -6.66 8.38 -7.79
N THR A 237 -6.40 8.76 -9.02
CA THR A 237 -5.11 8.59 -9.69
C THR A 237 -4.67 9.90 -10.33
N ALA A 238 -3.35 10.14 -10.42
CA ALA A 238 -2.80 11.31 -11.09
C ALA A 238 -1.51 10.94 -11.83
N TRP A 239 -1.34 11.54 -13.02
CA TRP A 239 -0.31 11.18 -13.99
C TRP A 239 0.31 12.45 -14.60
N PRO A 240 1.59 12.38 -15.08
CA PRO A 240 2.32 13.55 -15.58
C PRO A 240 1.85 14.04 -16.97
N SER A 241 0.92 13.30 -17.61
CA SER A 241 0.27 13.70 -18.84
C SER A 241 -1.11 13.06 -18.98
N GLN A 242 -1.96 13.62 -19.85
CA GLN A 242 -3.26 13.02 -20.19
C GLN A 242 -3.07 11.65 -20.87
N GLU A 243 -2.09 11.51 -21.74
CA GLU A 243 -1.76 10.25 -22.41
C GLU A 243 -1.41 9.14 -21.39
N ALA A 244 -0.59 9.47 -20.38
CA ALA A 244 -0.25 8.50 -19.32
C ALA A 244 -1.49 8.08 -18.50
N LEU A 245 -2.40 9.00 -18.20
CA LEU A 245 -3.66 8.70 -17.55
C LEU A 245 -4.54 7.79 -18.42
N ASP A 246 -4.69 8.12 -19.70
CA ASP A 246 -5.53 7.35 -20.63
C ASP A 246 -4.98 5.92 -20.82
N ASN A 247 -3.67 5.76 -20.92
CA ASN A 247 -3.01 4.45 -20.96
C ASN A 247 -3.26 3.63 -19.68
N TYR A 248 -3.18 4.27 -18.52
CA TYR A 248 -3.48 3.62 -17.23
C TYR A 248 -4.95 3.19 -17.14
N LEU A 249 -5.89 4.04 -17.53
CA LEU A 249 -7.31 3.71 -17.54
C LEU A 249 -7.63 2.59 -18.53
N ALA A 250 -7.00 2.59 -19.71
CA ALA A 250 -7.12 1.52 -20.68
C ALA A 250 -6.58 0.18 -20.14
N MET A 251 -5.43 0.22 -19.45
CA MET A 251 -4.87 -0.95 -18.78
C MET A 251 -5.83 -1.51 -17.72
N LEU A 252 -6.45 -0.66 -16.90
CA LEU A 252 -7.43 -1.10 -15.90
C LEU A 252 -8.67 -1.71 -16.54
N ALA A 253 -9.20 -1.09 -17.61
CA ALA A 253 -10.35 -1.63 -18.34
C ALA A 253 -10.04 -2.99 -18.99
N GLU A 254 -8.82 -3.17 -19.49
CA GLU A 254 -8.38 -4.46 -20.02
C GLU A 254 -8.18 -5.50 -18.91
N ALA A 255 -7.63 -5.08 -17.75
CA ALA A 255 -7.50 -5.95 -16.58
C ALA A 255 -8.87 -6.43 -16.06
N GLU A 256 -9.89 -5.56 -16.06
CA GLU A 256 -11.26 -5.90 -15.65
C GLU A 256 -11.88 -6.98 -16.57
N LYS A 257 -11.62 -6.91 -17.89
CA LYS A 257 -12.06 -7.95 -18.84
C LYS A 257 -11.42 -9.31 -18.54
N ARG A 258 -10.21 -9.31 -17.95
CA ARG A 258 -9.45 -10.50 -17.59
C ARG A 258 -9.63 -10.92 -16.14
N ASP A 259 -10.55 -10.31 -15.39
CA ASP A 259 -10.83 -10.72 -14.02
C ASP A 259 -11.17 -12.21 -13.97
N HIS A 260 -10.40 -12.97 -13.20
CA HIS A 260 -10.54 -14.43 -13.10
C HIS A 260 -11.92 -14.86 -12.60
N ARG A 261 -12.61 -14.04 -11.79
CA ARG A 261 -13.96 -14.34 -11.30
C ARG A 261 -14.97 -14.28 -12.43
N LYS A 262 -14.82 -13.29 -13.33
CA LYS A 262 -15.67 -13.16 -14.53
C LYS A 262 -15.39 -14.28 -15.51
N LEU A 263 -14.12 -14.46 -15.88
CA LEU A 263 -13.70 -15.53 -16.79
C LEU A 263 -13.99 -16.92 -16.23
N GLY A 264 -13.83 -17.12 -14.92
CA GLY A 264 -14.13 -18.37 -14.23
C GLY A 264 -15.60 -18.78 -14.38
N ALA A 265 -16.52 -17.82 -14.24
CA ALA A 265 -17.96 -18.05 -14.44
C ALA A 265 -18.32 -18.22 -15.92
N GLU A 266 -17.85 -17.33 -16.81
CA GLU A 266 -18.16 -17.35 -18.25
C GLU A 266 -17.65 -18.63 -18.95
N LEU A 267 -16.47 -19.11 -18.55
CA LEU A 267 -15.83 -20.29 -19.13
C LEU A 267 -16.13 -21.58 -18.37
N ASP A 268 -16.89 -21.51 -17.28
CA ASP A 268 -17.22 -22.66 -16.43
C ASP A 268 -15.98 -23.36 -15.86
N LEU A 269 -15.05 -22.54 -15.25
CA LEU A 269 -13.78 -23.04 -14.72
C LEU A 269 -13.86 -23.43 -13.25
N PHE A 270 -14.51 -22.61 -12.42
CA PHE A 270 -14.67 -22.83 -10.99
C PHE A 270 -15.85 -22.02 -10.43
N SER A 271 -16.26 -22.38 -9.23
CA SER A 271 -17.30 -21.67 -8.47
C SER A 271 -16.95 -21.60 -6.98
N PHE A 272 -17.68 -20.76 -6.24
CA PHE A 272 -17.64 -20.66 -4.79
C PHE A 272 -19.05 -20.91 -4.22
N PRO A 273 -19.48 -22.18 -4.07
CA PRO A 273 -20.80 -22.50 -3.55
C PRO A 273 -20.96 -22.03 -2.10
N GLU A 274 -22.14 -21.47 -1.76
CA GLU A 274 -22.44 -21.01 -0.39
C GLU A 274 -22.38 -22.18 0.61
N GLU A 275 -22.77 -23.37 0.19
CA GLU A 275 -22.78 -24.59 1.00
C GLU A 275 -21.39 -25.01 1.49
N ILE A 276 -20.34 -24.64 0.75
CA ILE A 276 -18.94 -24.91 1.12
C ILE A 276 -18.38 -23.77 1.97
N GLY A 277 -18.83 -22.55 1.72
CA GLY A 277 -18.38 -21.34 2.39
C GLY A 277 -17.40 -20.50 1.56
N SER A 278 -17.28 -19.24 1.92
CA SER A 278 -16.51 -18.27 1.15
C SER A 278 -14.99 -18.57 1.19
N GLY A 279 -14.31 -18.35 0.07
CA GLY A 279 -12.86 -18.55 -0.05
C GLY A 279 -12.43 -20.01 -0.24
N LEU A 280 -13.35 -20.89 -0.59
CA LEU A 280 -13.09 -22.30 -0.91
C LEU A 280 -13.60 -22.58 -2.33
N ALA A 281 -12.69 -22.63 -3.30
CA ALA A 281 -13.01 -22.80 -4.71
C ALA A 281 -13.27 -24.27 -5.06
N VAL A 282 -14.32 -24.52 -5.84
CA VAL A 282 -14.57 -25.80 -6.50
C VAL A 282 -14.21 -25.67 -7.98
N PHE A 283 -13.25 -26.44 -8.44
CA PHE A 283 -12.87 -26.47 -9.85
C PHE A 283 -13.77 -27.40 -10.65
N HIS A 284 -14.36 -26.88 -11.70
CA HIS A 284 -15.18 -27.63 -12.65
C HIS A 284 -14.28 -28.38 -13.65
N PRO A 285 -14.82 -29.29 -14.49
CA PRO A 285 -14.01 -30.12 -15.40
C PRO A 285 -13.03 -29.31 -16.26
N LYS A 286 -13.46 -28.19 -16.85
CA LYS A 286 -12.57 -27.33 -17.64
C LYS A 286 -11.48 -26.66 -16.80
N GLY A 287 -11.83 -26.15 -15.62
CA GLY A 287 -10.89 -25.59 -14.66
C GLY A 287 -9.90 -26.64 -14.14
N GLY A 288 -10.37 -27.88 -13.91
CA GLY A 288 -9.53 -29.01 -13.56
C GLY A 288 -8.46 -29.34 -14.63
N ILE A 289 -8.82 -29.23 -15.92
CA ILE A 289 -7.86 -29.38 -17.02
C ILE A 289 -6.79 -28.29 -16.97
N VAL A 290 -7.20 -27.02 -16.82
CA VAL A 290 -6.28 -25.88 -16.75
C VAL A 290 -5.34 -26.01 -15.54
N ARG A 291 -5.89 -26.31 -14.37
CA ARG A 291 -5.14 -26.52 -13.14
C ARG A 291 -4.11 -27.65 -13.30
N ARG A 292 -4.53 -28.79 -13.83
CA ARG A 292 -3.64 -29.93 -14.09
C ARG A 292 -2.52 -29.56 -15.05
N ALA A 293 -2.81 -28.86 -16.14
CA ALA A 293 -1.77 -28.42 -17.08
C ALA A 293 -0.73 -27.50 -16.44
N MET A 294 -1.14 -26.62 -15.53
CA MET A 294 -0.24 -25.77 -14.75
C MET A 294 0.61 -26.60 -13.75
N GLU A 295 -0.02 -27.54 -13.04
CA GLU A 295 0.67 -28.43 -12.11
C GLU A 295 1.70 -29.32 -12.84
N ASP A 296 1.35 -29.87 -14.01
CA ASP A 296 2.26 -30.67 -14.82
C ASP A 296 3.44 -29.85 -15.35
N TYR A 297 3.22 -28.59 -15.74
CA TYR A 297 4.28 -27.67 -16.14
C TYR A 297 5.23 -27.37 -14.97
N SER A 298 4.68 -26.96 -13.82
CA SER A 298 5.46 -26.65 -12.62
C SER A 298 6.26 -27.87 -12.15
N ARG A 299 5.63 -29.06 -12.09
CA ARG A 299 6.29 -30.32 -11.74
C ARG A 299 7.50 -30.57 -12.62
N LYS A 300 7.31 -30.48 -13.94
CA LYS A 300 8.41 -30.70 -14.91
C LYS A 300 9.58 -29.75 -14.65
N ARG A 301 9.32 -28.47 -14.38
CA ARG A 301 10.36 -27.47 -14.08
C ARG A 301 11.12 -27.80 -12.80
N HIS A 302 10.43 -28.21 -11.75
CA HIS A 302 11.08 -28.60 -10.50
C HIS A 302 11.91 -29.88 -10.66
N GLU A 303 11.40 -30.87 -11.42
CA GLU A 303 12.15 -32.11 -11.70
C GLU A 303 13.43 -31.85 -12.54
N GLU A 304 13.40 -30.90 -13.49
CA GLU A 304 14.55 -30.46 -14.28
C GLU A 304 15.63 -29.80 -13.41
N GLU A 305 15.25 -29.24 -12.26
CA GLU A 305 16.16 -28.58 -11.29
C GLU A 305 16.42 -29.44 -10.05
N ASP A 306 16.28 -30.78 -10.17
CA ASP A 306 16.56 -31.76 -9.12
C ASP A 306 15.75 -31.61 -7.82
N TYR A 307 14.54 -31.04 -7.88
CA TYR A 307 13.64 -31.04 -6.74
C TYR A 307 12.99 -32.41 -6.54
N GLN A 308 12.95 -32.85 -5.28
CA GLN A 308 12.35 -34.11 -4.88
C GLN A 308 10.91 -33.89 -4.45
N PHE A 309 9.98 -34.56 -5.09
CA PHE A 309 8.55 -34.39 -4.85
C PHE A 309 8.11 -35.13 -3.57
N VAL A 310 7.41 -34.43 -2.69
CA VAL A 310 6.94 -34.94 -1.42
C VAL A 310 5.45 -34.66 -1.23
N TYR A 311 4.83 -35.33 -0.23
CA TYR A 311 3.44 -35.09 0.16
C TYR A 311 3.36 -34.96 1.68
N SER A 312 2.63 -33.97 2.16
CA SER A 312 2.37 -33.78 3.59
C SER A 312 0.87 -33.84 3.91
N PRO A 313 0.51 -34.30 5.11
CA PRO A 313 -0.90 -34.35 5.53
C PRO A 313 -1.46 -32.96 5.77
N HIS A 314 -2.80 -32.81 5.69
CA HIS A 314 -3.50 -31.54 5.91
C HIS A 314 -3.70 -31.19 7.39
N LEU A 315 -3.64 -32.20 8.25
CA LEU A 315 -3.91 -32.09 9.69
C LEU A 315 -2.68 -32.54 10.47
N THR A 316 -2.42 -31.88 11.61
CA THR A 316 -1.36 -32.26 12.53
C THR A 316 -1.72 -31.92 13.98
N LYS A 317 -1.06 -32.60 14.94
CA LYS A 317 -1.18 -32.27 16.36
C LYS A 317 -0.60 -30.88 16.68
N ALA A 318 -1.16 -30.21 17.66
CA ALA A 318 -0.75 -28.89 18.14
C ALA A 318 0.77 -28.79 18.38
N ALA A 319 1.39 -29.83 18.94
CA ALA A 319 2.81 -29.85 19.29
C ALA A 319 3.76 -29.48 18.15
N LEU A 320 3.42 -29.81 16.88
CA LEU A 320 4.24 -29.40 15.73
C LEU A 320 4.22 -27.88 15.56
N PHE A 321 3.05 -27.25 15.69
CA PHE A 321 2.89 -25.82 15.55
C PHE A 321 3.35 -25.02 16.77
N GLU A 322 3.35 -25.64 17.97
CA GLU A 322 4.01 -25.11 19.16
C GLU A 322 5.53 -25.05 18.94
N THR A 323 6.14 -26.17 18.54
CA THR A 323 7.59 -26.28 18.30
C THR A 323 8.06 -25.32 17.20
N SER A 324 7.28 -25.12 16.16
CA SER A 324 7.62 -24.26 15.03
C SER A 324 7.22 -22.79 15.23
N GLY A 325 6.62 -22.41 16.39
CA GLY A 325 6.23 -21.05 16.72
C GLY A 325 4.95 -20.55 16.01
N HIS A 326 4.28 -21.40 15.23
CA HIS A 326 3.09 -20.95 14.47
C HIS A 326 1.93 -20.52 15.37
N LEU A 327 1.73 -21.16 16.51
CA LEU A 327 0.68 -20.79 17.47
C LEU A 327 0.98 -19.49 18.21
N GLU A 328 2.25 -19.06 18.27
CA GLU A 328 2.64 -17.78 18.84
C GLU A 328 2.50 -16.63 17.85
N TRP A 329 2.97 -16.82 16.61
CA TRP A 329 3.09 -15.73 15.62
C TRP A 329 1.92 -15.64 14.64
N TYR A 330 1.20 -16.74 14.38
CA TYR A 330 0.17 -16.85 13.32
C TYR A 330 -1.18 -17.33 13.81
N ALA A 331 -1.43 -17.40 15.13
CA ALA A 331 -2.65 -17.96 15.70
C ALA A 331 -3.94 -17.35 15.12
N GLU A 332 -3.95 -16.04 14.88
CA GLU A 332 -5.13 -15.33 14.32
C GLU A 332 -5.46 -15.76 12.88
N GLY A 333 -4.46 -16.21 12.13
CA GLY A 333 -4.61 -16.72 10.76
C GLY A 333 -4.84 -18.22 10.67
N MET A 334 -4.95 -18.93 11.78
CA MET A 334 -5.18 -20.37 11.81
C MET A 334 -6.63 -20.72 12.16
N TYR A 335 -7.17 -21.75 11.52
CA TYR A 335 -8.46 -22.29 11.92
C TYR A 335 -8.39 -22.80 13.37
N PRO A 336 -9.49 -22.71 14.16
CA PRO A 336 -9.55 -23.25 15.51
C PRO A 336 -9.21 -24.74 15.54
N PRO A 337 -8.62 -25.25 16.63
CA PRO A 337 -8.28 -26.66 16.71
C PRO A 337 -9.52 -27.55 16.75
N MET A 338 -9.38 -28.74 16.17
CA MET A 338 -10.30 -29.86 16.35
C MET A 338 -9.78 -30.71 17.51
N VAL A 339 -10.65 -30.96 18.49
CA VAL A 339 -10.28 -31.80 19.64
C VAL A 339 -10.78 -33.23 19.38
N LEU A 340 -9.85 -34.20 19.36
CA LEU A 340 -10.14 -35.61 19.12
C LEU A 340 -9.91 -36.40 20.39
N ASP A 341 -10.70 -37.46 20.55
CA ASP A 341 -10.60 -38.43 21.68
C ASP A 341 -10.84 -37.82 23.07
N GLU A 342 -11.60 -36.71 23.16
CA GLU A 342 -12.05 -36.16 24.43
C GLU A 342 -13.18 -37.03 25.00
N GLU A 343 -13.05 -37.44 26.27
CA GLU A 343 -14.12 -38.12 27.01
C GLU A 343 -14.75 -37.15 27.98
N ARG A 344 -16.08 -37.12 28.01
CA ARG A 344 -16.85 -36.30 28.95
C ARG A 344 -17.65 -37.17 29.90
N ASN A 345 -17.82 -36.72 31.14
CA ASN A 345 -18.70 -37.28 32.12
C ASN A 345 -20.18 -36.95 31.78
N SER A 346 -21.10 -37.63 32.45
CA SER A 346 -22.55 -37.40 32.29
C SER A 346 -23.01 -35.98 32.63
N ASP A 347 -22.24 -35.24 33.41
CA ASP A 347 -22.46 -33.83 33.79
C ASP A 347 -21.85 -32.83 32.81
N GLY A 348 -21.21 -33.33 31.72
CA GLY A 348 -20.55 -32.49 30.68
C GLY A 348 -19.12 -32.10 31.01
N SER A 349 -18.59 -32.40 32.20
CA SER A 349 -17.20 -32.15 32.55
C SER A 349 -16.24 -33.06 31.80
N VAL A 350 -15.01 -32.57 31.51
CA VAL A 350 -14.01 -33.33 30.77
C VAL A 350 -13.44 -34.43 31.71
N LYS A 351 -13.66 -35.68 31.33
CA LYS A 351 -13.10 -36.86 32.02
C LYS A 351 -11.65 -37.13 31.55
N ARG A 352 -11.43 -37.04 30.24
CA ARG A 352 -10.11 -37.17 29.65
C ARG A 352 -9.96 -36.11 28.57
N ALA A 353 -8.90 -35.27 28.66
CA ALA A 353 -8.59 -34.28 27.66
C ALA A 353 -8.25 -34.92 26.32
N GLY A 354 -8.84 -34.40 25.25
CA GLY A 354 -8.53 -34.81 23.90
C GLY A 354 -7.24 -34.22 23.36
N ALA A 355 -6.80 -34.70 22.22
CA ALA A 355 -5.68 -34.15 21.47
C ALA A 355 -6.16 -33.07 20.51
N SER A 356 -5.52 -31.90 20.54
CA SER A 356 -5.80 -30.79 19.60
C SER A 356 -5.10 -31.03 18.28
N TYR A 357 -5.86 -30.96 17.17
CA TYR A 357 -5.37 -31.02 15.81
C TYR A 357 -5.71 -29.73 15.08
N TYR A 358 -4.80 -29.26 14.23
CA TYR A 358 -4.96 -28.06 13.42
C TYR A 358 -4.88 -28.39 11.93
N MET A 359 -5.62 -27.63 11.11
CA MET A 359 -5.39 -27.59 9.67
C MET A 359 -4.10 -26.79 9.40
N LYS A 360 -3.27 -27.27 8.48
CA LYS A 360 -1.97 -26.62 8.20
C LYS A 360 -2.16 -25.27 7.49
N PRO A 361 -1.60 -24.17 8.02
CA PRO A 361 -1.55 -22.87 7.33
C PRO A 361 -0.36 -22.76 6.38
N MET A 362 0.65 -23.61 6.56
CA MET A 362 1.91 -23.66 5.80
C MET A 362 2.45 -25.09 5.74
N ASN A 363 3.28 -25.39 4.72
CA ASN A 363 3.90 -26.70 4.53
C ASN A 363 5.27 -26.83 5.22
N CYS A 364 5.92 -25.71 5.58
CA CYS A 364 7.29 -25.66 6.13
C CYS A 364 7.55 -26.65 7.27
N PRO A 365 6.71 -26.77 8.32
CA PRO A 365 6.98 -27.70 9.42
C PRO A 365 7.03 -29.16 8.97
N PHE A 366 6.25 -29.53 7.96
CA PHE A 366 6.20 -30.90 7.44
C PHE A 366 7.46 -31.23 6.63
N HIS A 367 7.94 -30.32 5.81
CA HIS A 367 9.21 -30.49 5.09
C HIS A 367 10.38 -30.61 6.08
N ASN A 368 10.37 -29.86 7.18
CA ASN A 368 11.35 -30.01 8.25
C ASN A 368 11.30 -31.40 8.89
N LEU A 369 10.12 -31.98 9.10
CA LEU A 369 10.01 -33.36 9.58
C LEU A 369 10.57 -34.36 8.57
N ILE A 370 10.37 -34.16 7.26
CA ILE A 370 10.97 -35.00 6.22
C ILE A 370 12.49 -34.86 6.28
N PHE A 371 13.03 -33.65 6.40
CA PHE A 371 14.47 -33.43 6.55
C PHE A 371 15.02 -34.16 7.78
N GLN A 372 14.35 -34.11 8.90
CA GLN A 372 14.72 -34.72 10.19
C GLN A 372 14.47 -36.24 10.25
N SER A 373 13.73 -36.82 9.31
CA SER A 373 13.28 -38.22 9.37
C SER A 373 14.39 -39.25 9.45
N ARG A 374 15.63 -38.87 9.03
CA ARG A 374 16.83 -39.69 9.11
C ARG A 374 18.09 -38.83 9.28
N GLN A 375 19.18 -39.44 9.74
CA GLN A 375 20.47 -38.75 9.71
C GLN A 375 20.89 -38.51 8.25
N ARG A 376 21.39 -37.29 7.99
CA ARG A 376 21.85 -36.86 6.68
C ARG A 376 23.30 -36.43 6.71
N SER A 377 24.03 -36.73 5.64
CA SER A 377 25.35 -36.16 5.42
C SER A 377 25.22 -34.73 4.84
N TYR A 378 26.14 -33.85 5.22
CA TYR A 378 26.24 -32.53 4.58
C TYR A 378 26.48 -32.61 3.05
N ARG A 379 26.98 -33.78 2.57
CA ARG A 379 27.19 -34.08 1.15
C ARG A 379 25.88 -34.32 0.38
N GLU A 380 24.78 -34.51 1.09
CA GLU A 380 23.44 -34.62 0.49
C GLU A 380 22.79 -33.22 0.23
N LEU A 381 23.47 -32.15 0.64
CA LEU A 381 23.04 -30.80 0.41
C LEU A 381 23.61 -30.22 -0.89
N PRO A 382 22.86 -29.38 -1.63
CA PRO A 382 21.52 -28.92 -1.30
C PRO A 382 20.48 -30.04 -1.45
N LEU A 383 19.51 -30.08 -0.53
CA LEU A 383 18.33 -30.91 -0.64
C LEU A 383 17.11 -30.00 -0.96
N ARG A 384 16.50 -30.20 -2.11
CA ARG A 384 15.37 -29.44 -2.59
C ARG A 384 14.10 -30.28 -2.51
N LEU A 385 13.16 -29.92 -1.64
CA LEU A 385 11.88 -30.60 -1.49
C LEU A 385 10.76 -29.74 -2.08
N PHE A 386 9.82 -30.37 -2.77
CA PHE A 386 8.72 -29.72 -3.45
C PHE A 386 7.41 -30.48 -3.29
N GLU A 387 6.30 -29.80 -3.06
CA GLU A 387 4.96 -30.37 -3.09
C GLU A 387 3.92 -29.40 -3.66
N PHE A 388 2.81 -29.93 -4.24
CA PHE A 388 1.57 -29.17 -4.38
C PHE A 388 0.83 -29.22 -3.05
N GLY A 389 1.22 -28.34 -2.13
CA GLY A 389 0.74 -28.32 -0.75
C GLY A 389 -0.54 -27.52 -0.59
N THR A 390 -1.66 -28.17 -0.23
CA THR A 390 -2.87 -27.44 0.12
C THR A 390 -2.78 -26.94 1.54
N VAL A 391 -3.01 -25.64 1.74
CA VAL A 391 -2.98 -24.95 3.01
C VAL A 391 -4.31 -24.26 3.30
N TYR A 392 -4.57 -23.99 4.59
CA TYR A 392 -5.83 -23.44 5.05
C TYR A 392 -5.56 -22.25 5.98
N ARG A 393 -6.10 -21.09 5.66
CA ARG A 393 -5.91 -19.85 6.42
C ARG A 393 -7.25 -19.26 6.84
N TYR A 394 -7.36 -18.88 8.10
CA TYR A 394 -8.55 -18.27 8.66
C TYR A 394 -8.62 -16.80 8.23
N GLU A 395 -9.00 -16.57 6.97
CA GLU A 395 -9.20 -15.24 6.42
C GLU A 395 -10.57 -14.70 6.86
N LYS A 396 -10.62 -13.43 7.29
CA LYS A 396 -11.88 -12.74 7.59
C LYS A 396 -12.73 -12.62 6.32
N SER A 397 -14.06 -12.71 6.44
CA SER A 397 -14.96 -12.70 5.26
C SER A 397 -14.80 -11.45 4.38
N GLY A 398 -14.54 -10.28 4.98
CA GLY A 398 -14.40 -9.02 4.23
C GLY A 398 -13.11 -8.90 3.40
N VAL A 399 -12.13 -9.80 3.55
CA VAL A 399 -10.86 -9.74 2.79
C VAL A 399 -10.74 -10.86 1.75
N VAL A 400 -11.65 -11.83 1.76
CA VAL A 400 -11.66 -12.92 0.77
C VAL A 400 -11.99 -12.37 -0.62
N HIS A 401 -11.18 -12.73 -1.63
CA HIS A 401 -11.33 -12.20 -2.98
C HIS A 401 -10.96 -13.23 -4.05
N GLY A 402 -11.96 -13.95 -4.56
CA GLY A 402 -11.82 -14.97 -5.61
C GLY A 402 -10.72 -15.99 -5.28
N LEU A 403 -9.85 -16.27 -6.24
CA LEU A 403 -8.69 -17.17 -6.08
C LEU A 403 -7.45 -16.43 -5.51
N THR A 404 -7.43 -15.09 -5.51
CA THR A 404 -6.25 -14.31 -5.09
C THR A 404 -6.11 -14.23 -3.57
N ARG A 405 -7.21 -14.31 -2.84
CA ARG A 405 -7.22 -14.40 -1.38
C ARG A 405 -8.30 -15.37 -0.91
N ALA A 406 -7.91 -16.58 -0.66
CA ALA A 406 -8.78 -17.71 -0.36
C ALA A 406 -8.47 -18.30 1.03
N ARG A 407 -9.44 -19.05 1.57
CA ARG A 407 -9.31 -19.78 2.85
C ARG A 407 -8.67 -21.15 2.71
N GLY A 408 -8.76 -21.75 1.53
CA GLY A 408 -8.10 -22.99 1.17
C GLY A 408 -7.57 -22.91 -0.25
N PHE A 409 -6.28 -23.18 -0.44
CA PHE A 409 -5.63 -23.14 -1.75
C PHE A 409 -4.40 -24.04 -1.78
N THR A 410 -4.00 -24.41 -2.99
CA THR A 410 -2.81 -25.26 -3.22
C THR A 410 -1.68 -24.41 -3.74
N GLN A 411 -0.50 -24.56 -3.14
CA GLN A 411 0.73 -23.90 -3.54
C GLN A 411 1.67 -24.91 -4.21
N ASP A 412 2.40 -24.49 -5.20
CA ASP A 412 3.64 -25.13 -5.62
C ASP A 412 4.76 -24.68 -4.68
N ASP A 413 4.87 -25.35 -3.55
CA ASP A 413 5.69 -24.94 -2.42
C ASP A 413 6.97 -25.78 -2.34
N ALA A 414 8.11 -25.09 -2.22
CA ALA A 414 9.41 -25.70 -2.17
C ALA A 414 10.25 -25.20 -0.99
N HIS A 415 11.07 -26.10 -0.43
CA HIS A 415 12.03 -25.79 0.63
C HIS A 415 13.40 -26.33 0.26
N ILE A 416 14.41 -25.47 0.29
CA ILE A 416 15.79 -25.80 0.00
C ILE A 416 16.58 -25.85 1.29
N TYR A 417 17.18 -26.98 1.59
CA TYR A 417 18.10 -27.17 2.70
C TYR A 417 19.53 -27.14 2.15
N CYS A 418 20.28 -26.11 2.50
CA CYS A 418 21.64 -25.91 1.98
C CYS A 418 22.59 -25.41 3.06
N THR A 419 23.92 -25.50 2.80
CA THR A 419 24.89 -24.81 3.64
C THR A 419 24.91 -23.32 3.35
N LYS A 420 25.51 -22.52 4.24
CA LYS A 420 25.66 -21.09 4.04
C LYS A 420 26.44 -20.74 2.76
N GLU A 421 27.42 -21.57 2.41
CA GLU A 421 28.25 -21.40 1.22
C GLU A 421 27.47 -21.69 -0.07
N GLN A 422 26.50 -22.60 -0.01
CA GLN A 422 25.66 -22.98 -1.16
C GLN A 422 24.53 -21.94 -1.40
N MET A 423 24.12 -21.21 -0.35
CA MET A 423 22.94 -20.31 -0.41
C MET A 423 22.98 -19.31 -1.57
N PRO A 424 24.11 -18.62 -1.90
CA PRO A 424 24.12 -17.72 -3.05
C PRO A 424 23.78 -18.42 -4.37
N GLY A 425 24.34 -19.61 -4.62
CA GLY A 425 24.06 -20.39 -5.83
C GLY A 425 22.60 -20.88 -5.92
N GLU A 426 21.99 -21.20 -4.78
CA GLU A 426 20.57 -21.59 -4.73
C GLU A 426 19.60 -20.42 -4.91
N LEU A 427 20.06 -19.19 -4.64
CA LEU A 427 19.27 -17.98 -4.88
C LEU A 427 19.38 -17.49 -6.32
N ASP A 428 20.47 -17.82 -7.00
CA ASP A 428 20.72 -17.42 -8.39
C ASP A 428 20.11 -18.40 -9.41
N SER A 429 19.78 -19.62 -8.99
CA SER A 429 19.09 -20.63 -9.82
C SER A 429 17.58 -20.42 -9.83
#